data_4252e69ba58cde185783f2eeec7c2ed2
#
_entry.id   4252e69ba58cde185783f2eeec7c2ed2
#
_cell.length_a   1.000
_cell.length_b   1.000
_cell.length_c   1.000
_cell.angle_alpha   90.00
_cell.angle_beta   90.00
_cell.angle_gamma   90.00
#
_symmetry.space_group_name_H-M   'P 1'
#
loop_
_entity.id
_entity.type
_entity.pdbx_description
1 polymer ?
#
loop_
_entity_poly.entity_id
_entity_poly.type
_entity_poly.pdbx_seq_one_letter_code
_entity_poly.pdbx_strand_id
1 'polypeptide(L)'
;MRFAMSLAVAAMMAACATGPAAGGGGAEGGVSPAAYADGRLLLRPTMAMTQRGRSVSLTDGFFLELRGDSVVSRLPYFGRAYTPTLGTGSVLDFEARATGLSKGRTADGALSIEFSARTTEDSFRFRVRVYDGDRATVDVRPQRRDQISFDCDVDGSR
;
A
#
# COMPACT_ATOMS: atom_id res chain seq x y z
N MET A 1 11.19 -69.42 51.11
CA MET A 1 10.91 -68.40 52.14
C MET A 1 11.20 -67.01 51.55
N ARG A 2 10.29 -66.17 51.72
CA ARG A 2 10.28 -64.68 51.54
C ARG A 2 9.83 -64.10 50.20
N PHE A 3 8.62 -63.71 50.32
CA PHE A 3 7.83 -62.91 49.44
C PHE A 3 8.49 -61.54 49.16
N ALA A 4 8.50 -61.10 47.95
CA ALA A 4 8.66 -59.72 47.62
C ALA A 4 7.53 -59.31 46.67
N MET A 5 6.71 -58.44 47.21
CA MET A 5 5.50 -57.91 46.63
C MET A 5 5.86 -56.74 45.71
N SER A 6 5.71 -56.89 44.44
CA SER A 6 5.95 -55.83 43.46
C SER A 6 4.73 -54.91 43.39
N LEU A 7 4.87 -53.70 43.83
CA LEU A 7 3.89 -52.63 43.75
C LEU A 7 3.99 -51.97 42.37
N ALA A 8 3.02 -52.21 41.54
CA ALA A 8 2.93 -51.50 40.24
C ALA A 8 2.33 -50.10 40.46
N VAL A 9 3.15 -49.10 40.32
CA VAL A 9 2.69 -47.71 40.26
C VAL A 9 2.37 -47.36 38.83
N ALA A 10 1.06 -47.25 38.53
CA ALA A 10 0.58 -46.72 37.28
C ALA A 10 0.68 -45.20 37.29
N ALA A 11 1.67 -44.64 36.58
CA ALA A 11 1.77 -43.22 36.34
C ALA A 11 0.80 -42.83 35.22
N MET A 12 -0.31 -42.22 35.57
CA MET A 12 -1.18 -41.52 34.64
C MET A 12 -0.46 -40.24 34.21
N MET A 13 0.06 -40.26 32.98
CA MET A 13 0.49 -39.03 32.31
C MET A 13 -0.75 -38.34 31.74
N ALA A 14 -1.18 -37.27 32.42
CA ALA A 14 -2.14 -36.34 31.86
C ALA A 14 -1.43 -35.52 30.76
N ALA A 15 -1.69 -35.86 29.51
CA ALA A 15 -1.28 -35.09 28.38
C ALA A 15 -2.12 -33.81 28.35
N CYS A 16 -1.58 -32.73 28.87
CA CYS A 16 -2.07 -31.38 28.58
C CYS A 16 -1.83 -31.12 27.10
N ALA A 17 -2.84 -31.34 26.29
CA ALA A 17 -2.89 -30.81 24.95
C ALA A 17 -3.06 -29.30 25.05
N THR A 18 -1.93 -28.58 25.06
CA THR A 18 -1.91 -27.15 24.74
C THR A 18 -2.25 -27.00 23.28
N GLY A 19 -3.54 -26.86 22.99
CA GLY A 19 -4.02 -26.41 21.70
C GLY A 19 -3.40 -25.04 21.43
N PRO A 20 -3.07 -24.72 20.16
CA PRO A 20 -2.64 -23.37 19.82
C PRO A 20 -3.79 -22.43 20.21
N ALA A 21 -3.49 -21.55 21.16
CA ALA A 21 -4.36 -20.45 21.46
C ALA A 21 -4.53 -19.63 20.16
N ALA A 22 -5.69 -19.77 19.53
CA ALA A 22 -6.18 -18.80 18.60
C ALA A 22 -6.49 -17.52 19.41
N GLY A 23 -5.41 -16.87 19.83
CA GLY A 23 -5.44 -15.58 20.46
C GLY A 23 -5.15 -14.54 19.41
N GLY A 24 -6.09 -13.75 19.15
CA GLY A 24 -5.87 -12.57 18.34
C GLY A 24 -7.08 -12.27 17.49
N GLY A 25 -8.19 -11.93 18.13
CA GLY A 25 -9.14 -11.00 17.54
C GLY A 25 -8.44 -9.66 17.36
N GLY A 26 -7.50 -9.55 16.41
CA GLY A 26 -7.12 -8.30 15.83
C GLY A 26 -8.31 -7.85 15.03
N ALA A 27 -8.81 -6.64 15.30
CA ALA A 27 -9.84 -5.99 14.56
C ALA A 27 -9.60 -6.22 13.06
N GLU A 28 -10.48 -6.99 12.44
CA GLU A 28 -10.58 -7.11 11.00
C GLU A 28 -11.16 -5.81 10.41
N GLY A 29 -10.42 -4.71 10.60
CA GLY A 29 -10.47 -3.56 9.73
C GLY A 29 -9.61 -3.91 8.53
N GLY A 30 -10.05 -4.86 7.72
CA GLY A 30 -9.28 -5.30 6.60
C GLY A 30 -9.55 -4.41 5.41
N VAL A 31 -8.52 -3.71 4.92
CA VAL A 31 -8.45 -3.32 3.51
C VAL A 31 -8.94 -4.52 2.71
N SER A 32 -10.02 -4.32 1.96
CA SER A 32 -10.56 -5.40 1.15
C SER A 32 -9.44 -5.99 0.30
N PRO A 33 -9.16 -7.30 0.42
CA PRO A 33 -8.15 -7.94 -0.41
C PRO A 33 -8.42 -7.73 -1.90
N ALA A 34 -9.66 -7.41 -2.26
CA ALA A 34 -10.10 -7.12 -3.63
C ALA A 34 -9.43 -5.89 -4.23
N ALA A 35 -9.01 -4.91 -3.44
CA ALA A 35 -8.35 -3.70 -3.95
C ALA A 35 -7.04 -3.99 -4.73
N TYR A 36 -6.41 -5.14 -4.47
CA TYR A 36 -5.19 -5.56 -5.15
C TYR A 36 -5.16 -7.08 -5.43
N ALA A 37 -6.33 -7.72 -5.53
CA ALA A 37 -6.45 -9.18 -5.62
C ALA A 37 -5.74 -9.77 -6.84
N ASP A 38 -5.77 -9.07 -7.97
CA ASP A 38 -5.23 -9.53 -9.25
C ASP A 38 -3.86 -8.90 -9.60
N GLY A 39 -3.15 -8.35 -8.61
CA GLY A 39 -1.91 -7.63 -8.87
C GLY A 39 -2.11 -6.30 -9.60
N ARG A 40 -3.35 -5.83 -9.67
CA ARG A 40 -3.75 -4.56 -10.27
C ARG A 40 -4.34 -3.65 -9.20
N LEU A 41 -3.87 -2.41 -9.15
CA LEU A 41 -4.40 -1.35 -8.30
C LEU A 41 -4.67 -0.15 -9.20
N LEU A 42 -5.92 0.30 -9.24
CA LEU A 42 -6.32 1.50 -9.95
C LEU A 42 -6.84 2.53 -8.94
N LEU A 43 -6.22 3.69 -8.91
CA LEU A 43 -6.53 4.79 -8.01
C LEU A 43 -7.02 6.00 -8.81
N ARG A 44 -8.13 6.59 -8.38
CA ARG A 44 -8.69 7.82 -8.93
C ARG A 44 -8.51 8.96 -7.94
N PRO A 45 -7.63 9.92 -8.20
CA PRO A 45 -7.43 11.05 -7.31
C PRO A 45 -8.64 11.99 -7.34
N THR A 46 -9.11 12.35 -6.15
CA THR A 46 -10.22 13.29 -5.93
C THR A 46 -9.75 14.64 -5.43
N MET A 47 -8.60 14.66 -4.75
CA MET A 47 -7.98 15.88 -4.23
C MET A 47 -6.46 15.81 -4.35
N ALA A 48 -5.84 16.92 -4.70
CA ALA A 48 -4.39 17.10 -4.68
C ALA A 48 -3.99 18.06 -3.58
N MET A 49 -2.94 17.72 -2.84
CA MET A 49 -2.33 18.56 -1.81
C MET A 49 -0.88 18.87 -2.18
N THR A 50 -0.58 20.14 -2.33
CA THR A 50 0.78 20.60 -2.62
C THR A 50 1.62 20.68 -1.35
N GLN A 51 2.94 20.64 -1.48
CA GLN A 51 3.88 20.79 -0.37
C GLN A 51 3.66 22.09 0.43
N ARG A 52 3.03 23.11 -0.16
CA ARG A 52 2.73 24.41 0.47
C ARG A 52 1.37 24.44 1.16
N GLY A 53 0.70 23.28 1.30
CA GLY A 53 -0.59 23.16 1.96
C GLY A 53 -1.78 23.65 1.14
N ARG A 54 -1.62 23.87 -0.18
CA ARG A 54 -2.75 24.16 -1.07
C ARG A 54 -3.45 22.86 -1.45
N SER A 55 -4.75 22.79 -1.21
CA SER A 55 -5.61 21.70 -1.67
C SER A 55 -6.35 22.11 -2.94
N VAL A 56 -6.48 21.19 -3.90
CA VAL A 56 -7.18 21.38 -5.17
C VAL A 56 -8.07 20.17 -5.39
N SER A 57 -9.38 20.39 -5.48
CA SER A 57 -10.32 19.35 -5.89
C SER A 57 -10.09 18.98 -7.36
N LEU A 58 -10.13 17.71 -7.65
CA LEU A 58 -9.88 17.18 -8.99
C LEU A 58 -11.18 16.70 -9.62
N THR A 59 -11.25 16.82 -10.93
CA THR A 59 -12.31 16.25 -11.77
C THR A 59 -11.85 14.91 -12.33
N ASP A 60 -12.76 14.17 -12.93
CA ASP A 60 -12.47 12.88 -13.57
C ASP A 60 -11.39 12.99 -14.66
N GLY A 61 -10.78 11.86 -14.98
CA GLY A 61 -9.76 11.74 -16.02
C GLY A 61 -8.34 11.53 -15.52
N PHE A 62 -8.09 11.73 -14.23
CA PHE A 62 -6.81 11.42 -13.59
C PHE A 62 -6.83 10.03 -12.97
N PHE A 63 -5.70 9.34 -13.03
CA PHE A 63 -5.54 8.03 -12.41
C PHE A 63 -4.08 7.67 -12.17
N LEU A 64 -3.87 6.73 -11.25
CA LEU A 64 -2.64 5.98 -11.06
C LEU A 64 -2.97 4.50 -11.11
N GLU A 65 -2.38 3.78 -12.03
CA GLU A 65 -2.55 2.33 -12.15
C GLU A 65 -1.22 1.61 -11.93
N LEU A 66 -1.23 0.61 -11.07
CA LEU A 66 -0.13 -0.33 -10.85
C LEU A 66 -0.60 -1.71 -11.28
N ARG A 67 0.10 -2.31 -12.25
CA ARG A 67 -0.12 -3.68 -12.75
C ARG A 67 1.16 -4.47 -12.61
N GLY A 68 1.23 -5.34 -11.60
CA GLY A 68 2.46 -6.08 -11.33
C GLY A 68 3.64 -5.12 -11.09
N ASP A 69 4.55 -5.02 -12.05
CA ASP A 69 5.71 -4.14 -12.04
C ASP A 69 5.61 -2.97 -13.06
N SER A 70 4.46 -2.77 -13.68
CA SER A 70 4.19 -1.64 -14.56
C SER A 70 3.34 -0.59 -13.85
N VAL A 71 3.70 0.68 -13.98
CA VAL A 71 2.94 1.82 -13.47
C VAL A 71 2.56 2.74 -14.62
N VAL A 72 1.27 3.06 -14.69
CA VAL A 72 0.73 4.09 -15.59
C VAL A 72 0.22 5.23 -14.73
N SER A 73 0.76 6.41 -14.93
CA SER A 73 0.40 7.61 -14.19
C SER A 73 -0.18 8.66 -15.12
N ARG A 74 -1.34 9.18 -14.78
CA ARG A 74 -1.93 10.39 -15.32
C ARG A 74 -2.42 11.23 -14.14
N LEU A 75 -1.48 11.90 -13.47
CA LEU A 75 -1.74 12.71 -12.28
C LEU A 75 -1.50 14.18 -12.59
N PRO A 76 -2.35 15.10 -12.11
CA PRO A 76 -2.10 16.53 -12.28
C PRO A 76 -0.95 16.96 -11.36
N TYR A 77 -0.18 17.96 -11.78
CA TYR A 77 0.90 18.50 -10.99
C TYR A 77 0.75 20.00 -10.80
N PHE A 78 0.68 20.43 -9.56
CA PHE A 78 0.50 21.85 -9.17
C PHE A 78 1.69 22.44 -8.42
N GLY A 79 2.81 21.71 -8.35
CA GLY A 79 4.03 22.14 -7.69
C GLY A 79 4.97 22.92 -8.59
N ARG A 80 6.14 23.27 -8.05
CA ARG A 80 7.23 23.88 -8.83
C ARG A 80 8.17 22.82 -9.37
N ALA A 81 8.62 22.99 -10.60
CA ALA A 81 9.75 22.25 -11.15
C ALA A 81 11.04 23.05 -10.91
N TYR A 82 12.07 22.38 -10.41
CA TYR A 82 13.39 23.01 -10.17
C TYR A 82 14.21 23.12 -11.45
N THR A 83 13.88 22.32 -12.45
CA THR A 83 14.49 22.34 -13.76
C THR A 83 13.41 22.55 -14.80
N PRO A 84 13.57 23.50 -15.76
CA PRO A 84 12.66 23.66 -16.86
C PRO A 84 12.58 22.35 -17.66
N THR A 85 11.43 21.71 -17.69
CA THR A 85 11.17 20.57 -18.55
C THR A 85 10.52 21.08 -19.84
N LEU A 86 11.09 20.69 -20.97
CA LEU A 86 10.48 20.91 -22.28
C LEU A 86 9.29 19.94 -22.41
N GLY A 87 8.13 20.36 -21.95
CA GLY A 87 6.92 19.54 -21.98
C GLY A 87 5.84 20.07 -21.07
N THR A 88 4.68 19.43 -21.07
CA THR A 88 3.49 19.78 -20.29
C THR A 88 3.74 19.66 -18.79
N GLY A 89 4.39 20.67 -18.20
CA GLY A 89 4.84 20.68 -16.79
C GLY A 89 3.73 20.58 -15.74
N SER A 90 2.47 20.47 -16.13
CA SER A 90 1.31 20.41 -15.26
C SER A 90 0.73 18.99 -15.08
N VAL A 91 1.31 17.95 -15.69
CA VAL A 91 0.81 16.57 -15.60
C VAL A 91 1.98 15.61 -15.42
N LEU A 92 1.82 14.64 -14.54
CA LEU A 92 2.70 13.48 -14.41
C LEU A 92 2.09 12.35 -15.27
N ASP A 93 2.22 12.48 -16.59
CA ASP A 93 1.67 11.53 -17.56
C ASP A 93 2.81 10.69 -18.11
N PHE A 94 2.85 9.43 -17.68
CA PHE A 94 3.89 8.49 -18.11
C PHE A 94 3.49 7.04 -17.87
N GLU A 95 4.11 6.15 -18.61
CA GLU A 95 4.16 4.73 -18.35
C GLU A 95 5.62 4.33 -18.08
N ALA A 96 5.86 3.59 -16.99
CA ALA A 96 7.20 3.19 -16.61
C ALA A 96 7.15 1.86 -15.82
N ARG A 97 8.34 1.26 -15.65
CA ARG A 97 8.49 0.11 -14.78
C ARG A 97 8.60 0.57 -13.33
N ALA A 98 7.80 -0.03 -12.45
CA ALA A 98 7.94 0.10 -11.01
C ALA A 98 9.13 -0.71 -10.53
N THR A 99 10.08 -0.07 -9.88
CA THR A 99 11.29 -0.68 -9.31
C THR A 99 11.29 -0.56 -7.80
N GLY A 100 11.89 -1.53 -7.10
CA GLY A 100 11.93 -1.53 -5.65
C GLY A 100 10.54 -1.67 -5.01
N LEU A 101 9.63 -2.40 -5.67
CA LEU A 101 8.28 -2.60 -5.18
C LEU A 101 8.29 -3.32 -3.83
N SER A 102 7.78 -2.67 -2.82
CA SER A 102 7.63 -3.18 -1.47
C SER A 102 6.18 -3.05 -1.03
N LYS A 103 5.65 -4.08 -0.40
CA LYS A 103 4.29 -4.13 0.13
C LYS A 103 4.34 -4.50 1.60
N GLY A 104 3.53 -3.85 2.40
CA GLY A 104 3.43 -4.11 3.83
C GLY A 104 2.14 -3.57 4.40
N ARG A 105 1.96 -3.74 5.71
CA ARG A 105 0.88 -3.08 6.45
C ARG A 105 1.49 -2.04 7.39
N THR A 106 0.82 -0.93 7.50
CA THR A 106 1.15 0.10 8.50
C THR A 106 0.63 -0.31 9.88
N ALA A 107 1.07 0.37 10.93
CA ALA A 107 0.65 0.08 12.31
C ALA A 107 -0.87 0.27 12.52
N ASP A 108 -1.49 1.13 11.74
CA ASP A 108 -2.94 1.39 11.68
C ASP A 108 -3.69 0.42 10.75
N GLY A 109 -3.01 -0.60 10.21
CA GLY A 109 -3.61 -1.67 9.42
C GLY A 109 -3.74 -1.38 7.92
N ALA A 110 -3.46 -0.17 7.45
CA ALA A 110 -3.54 0.17 6.04
C ALA A 110 -2.52 -0.61 5.20
N LEU A 111 -2.86 -0.95 3.97
CA LEU A 111 -1.92 -1.51 3.01
C LEU A 111 -0.98 -0.41 2.52
N SER A 112 0.32 -0.57 2.72
CA SER A 112 1.36 0.32 2.21
C SER A 112 2.07 -0.32 1.03
N ILE A 113 2.16 0.41 -0.08
CA ILE A 113 2.89 0.00 -1.28
C ILE A 113 3.88 1.12 -1.61
N GLU A 114 5.15 0.79 -1.68
CA GLU A 114 6.20 1.73 -2.08
C GLU A 114 6.90 1.23 -3.33
N PHE A 115 7.19 2.13 -4.25
CA PHE A 115 7.95 1.84 -5.45
C PHE A 115 8.57 3.11 -6.03
N SER A 116 9.50 2.94 -6.95
CA SER A 116 10.07 4.03 -7.72
C SER A 116 9.80 3.82 -9.20
N ALA A 117 9.59 4.91 -9.92
CA ALA A 117 9.46 4.93 -11.36
C ALA A 117 10.45 5.96 -11.94
N ARG A 118 11.05 5.63 -13.06
CA ARG A 118 11.98 6.51 -13.75
C ARG A 118 11.51 6.76 -15.17
N THR A 119 11.50 8.01 -15.55
CA THR A 119 11.27 8.48 -16.91
C THR A 119 12.53 9.14 -17.46
N THR A 120 12.50 9.58 -18.70
CA THR A 120 13.59 10.40 -19.30
C THR A 120 13.74 11.76 -18.61
N GLU A 121 12.67 12.29 -18.03
CA GLU A 121 12.64 13.64 -17.45
C GLU A 121 12.95 13.66 -15.95
N ASP A 122 12.45 12.65 -15.20
CA ASP A 122 12.54 12.66 -13.73
C ASP A 122 12.52 11.24 -13.15
N SER A 123 12.84 11.14 -11.88
CA SER A 123 12.68 9.93 -11.07
C SER A 123 11.69 10.22 -9.96
N PHE A 124 10.74 9.32 -9.79
CA PHE A 124 9.63 9.45 -8.85
C PHE A 124 9.69 8.34 -7.82
N ARG A 125 9.45 8.67 -6.56
CA ARG A 125 9.15 7.71 -5.51
C ARG A 125 7.69 7.84 -5.14
N PHE A 126 6.99 6.72 -5.19
CA PHE A 126 5.58 6.62 -4.84
C PHE A 126 5.45 5.91 -3.50
N ARG A 127 4.58 6.43 -2.65
CA ARG A 127 4.06 5.74 -1.48
C ARG A 127 2.55 5.77 -1.56
N VAL A 128 1.95 4.61 -1.68
CA VAL A 128 0.50 4.41 -1.70
C VAL A 128 0.09 3.80 -0.38
N ARG A 129 -0.92 4.36 0.26
CA ARG A 129 -1.58 3.77 1.43
C ARG A 129 -3.05 3.59 1.10
N VAL A 130 -3.50 2.33 1.19
CA VAL A 130 -4.89 1.98 0.97
C VAL A 130 -5.52 1.68 2.32
N TYR A 131 -6.57 2.42 2.64
CA TYR A 131 -7.33 2.32 3.88
C TYR A 131 -8.59 1.49 3.68
N ASP A 132 -9.29 1.20 4.76
CA ASP A 132 -10.61 0.59 4.70
C ASP A 132 -11.62 1.51 4.00
N GLY A 133 -12.61 0.91 3.32
CA GLY A 133 -13.67 1.66 2.65
C GLY A 133 -13.23 2.30 1.34
N ASP A 134 -12.34 1.65 0.60
CA ASP A 134 -11.96 2.00 -0.77
C ASP A 134 -11.30 3.39 -0.92
N ARG A 135 -10.71 3.90 0.14
CA ARG A 135 -9.93 5.14 0.12
C ARG A 135 -8.44 4.87 0.12
N ALA A 136 -7.70 5.71 -0.59
CA ALA A 136 -6.25 5.64 -0.62
C ALA A 136 -5.62 7.03 -0.59
N THR A 137 -4.36 7.08 -0.17
CA THR A 137 -3.51 8.26 -0.36
C THR A 137 -2.30 7.88 -1.18
N VAL A 138 -1.87 8.79 -2.04
CA VAL A 138 -0.68 8.65 -2.89
C VAL A 138 0.24 9.82 -2.63
N ASP A 139 1.42 9.55 -2.07
CA ASP A 139 2.49 10.52 -1.95
C ASP A 139 3.46 10.33 -3.13
N VAL A 140 3.68 11.38 -3.90
CA VAL A 140 4.62 11.39 -5.02
C VAL A 140 5.77 12.33 -4.69
N ARG A 141 6.98 11.79 -4.71
CA ARG A 141 8.23 12.54 -4.47
C ARG A 141 9.09 12.50 -5.73
N PRO A 142 8.96 13.52 -6.59
CA PRO A 142 9.85 13.69 -7.72
C PRO A 142 11.25 14.09 -7.24
N GLN A 143 12.27 13.83 -8.05
CA GLN A 143 13.64 14.26 -7.73
C GLN A 143 13.88 15.73 -8.11
N ARG A 144 13.19 16.22 -9.15
CA ARG A 144 13.39 17.55 -9.74
C ARG A 144 12.24 18.52 -9.53
N ARG A 145 11.25 18.14 -8.72
CA ARG A 145 10.02 18.91 -8.48
C ARG A 145 9.62 18.83 -7.00
N ASP A 146 8.72 19.73 -6.58
CA ASP A 146 8.12 19.66 -5.24
C ASP A 146 7.30 18.37 -5.07
N GLN A 147 7.23 17.88 -3.84
CA GLN A 147 6.36 16.77 -3.47
C GLN A 147 4.89 17.15 -3.64
N ILE A 148 4.08 16.19 -4.02
CA ILE A 148 2.62 16.31 -4.10
C ILE A 148 1.97 15.04 -3.53
N SER A 149 0.85 15.22 -2.86
CA SER A 149 0.04 14.11 -2.31
C SER A 149 -1.36 14.16 -2.89
N PHE A 150 -1.99 13.01 -2.98
CA PHE A 150 -3.35 12.85 -3.50
C PHE A 150 -4.19 12.03 -2.54
N ASP A 151 -5.42 12.48 -2.30
CA ASP A 151 -6.48 11.62 -1.79
C ASP A 151 -7.17 10.96 -2.99
N CYS A 152 -7.37 9.66 -2.91
CA CYS A 152 -7.85 8.85 -4.02
C CYS A 152 -8.96 7.90 -3.55
N ASP A 153 -9.83 7.56 -4.49
CA ASP A 153 -10.70 6.40 -4.39
C ASP A 153 -10.05 5.21 -5.11
N VAL A 154 -10.25 4.00 -4.58
CA VAL A 154 -9.80 2.74 -5.20
C VAL A 154 -10.87 2.29 -6.19
N ASP A 155 -10.49 2.16 -7.46
CA ASP A 155 -11.41 1.66 -8.49
C ASP A 155 -11.34 0.13 -8.57
N GLY A 156 -12.50 -0.52 -8.53
CA GLY A 156 -12.59 -1.98 -8.64
C GLY A 156 -13.11 -2.70 -7.39
N SER A 157 -13.56 -1.98 -6.38
CA SER A 157 -14.18 -2.54 -5.17
C SER A 157 -15.71 -2.60 -5.24
N ARG A 158 -16.27 -2.80 -6.44
CA ARG A 158 -17.72 -3.08 -6.59
C ARG A 158 -17.96 -4.52 -6.98
#